data_06342e9f1bce37fdcc46e5c0cad8f181
#
_entry.id   06342e9f1bce37fdcc46e5c0cad8f181
#
_cell.length_a   1.000
_cell.length_b   1.000
_cell.length_c   1.000
_cell.angle_alpha   90.00
_cell.angle_beta   90.00
_cell.angle_gamma   90.00
#
_symmetry.space_group_name_H-M   'P 1'
#
loop_
_entity.id
_entity.type
_entity.pdbx_description
1 polymer ?
#
loop_
_entity_poly.entity_id
_entity_poly.type
_entity_poly.pdbx_seq_one_letter_code
_entity_poly.pdbx_strand_id
1 'polypeptide(L)'
;MALLRVRLVTYVEKDSITLRMHPQKKPELILASSSPRRQELLREIGIPFQVHAANINEDQIAGEAPIEYALRLARQKAEAVATHYPESYVLGADTIVVLNGEVLGKPKDHADAARMLRLLSGHCHEVPTAVS
;
A
#
# COMPACT_ATOMS: atom_id res chain seq x y z
N MET A 1 21.91 -0.56 -23.18
CA MET A 1 21.54 -0.39 -21.74
C MET A 1 20.14 0.16 -21.70
N ALA A 2 19.14 -0.67 -21.38
CA ALA A 2 17.75 -0.21 -21.29
C ALA A 2 17.58 0.59 -19.99
N LEU A 3 17.24 1.88 -20.10
CA LEU A 3 16.90 2.70 -18.95
C LEU A 3 15.55 2.25 -18.42
N LEU A 4 15.52 1.70 -17.21
CA LEU A 4 14.29 1.43 -16.49
C LEU A 4 13.70 2.79 -16.04
N ARG A 5 12.60 3.22 -16.67
CA ARG A 5 11.89 4.43 -16.23
C ARG A 5 10.73 4.01 -15.33
N VAL A 6 10.85 4.30 -14.05
CA VAL A 6 9.79 4.10 -13.05
C VAL A 6 9.16 5.46 -12.75
N ARG A 7 7.85 5.58 -12.90
CA ARG A 7 7.09 6.73 -12.41
C ARG A 7 6.45 6.36 -11.09
N LEU A 8 6.92 6.96 -10.00
CA LEU A 8 6.30 6.87 -8.68
C LEU A 8 5.12 7.84 -8.63
N VAL A 9 3.95 7.30 -8.32
CA VAL A 9 2.73 8.09 -8.11
C VAL A 9 2.16 7.72 -6.75
N THR A 10 2.02 8.73 -5.89
CA THR A 10 1.46 8.56 -4.54
C THR A 10 0.08 9.19 -4.48
N TYR A 11 -0.93 8.41 -4.11
CA TYR A 11 -2.29 8.86 -3.89
C TYR A 11 -2.60 8.84 -2.39
N VAL A 12 -3.07 9.95 -1.87
CA VAL A 12 -3.53 10.09 -0.48
C VAL A 12 -5.01 10.41 -0.51
N GLU A 13 -5.81 9.53 0.04
CA GLU A 13 -7.23 9.79 0.25
C GLU A 13 -7.41 10.53 1.58
N LYS A 14 -7.99 11.73 1.52
CA LYS A 14 -8.28 12.56 2.69
C LYS A 14 -9.73 12.33 3.12
N ASP A 15 -9.95 11.41 4.04
CA ASP A 15 -11.19 11.40 4.79
C ASP A 15 -11.09 12.42 5.93
N SER A 16 -12.18 13.15 6.17
CA SER A 16 -12.26 14.21 7.17
C SER A 16 -12.02 13.67 8.57
N ILE A 17 -10.82 13.89 9.11
CA ILE A 17 -10.48 13.54 10.49
C ILE A 17 -11.11 14.59 11.40
N THR A 18 -12.24 14.26 12.03
CA THR A 18 -12.78 15.04 13.13
C THR A 18 -12.01 14.68 14.41
N LEU A 19 -11.02 15.52 14.75
CA LEU A 19 -10.25 15.40 15.99
C LEU A 19 -11.17 15.68 17.20
N ARG A 20 -11.60 14.66 17.91
CA ARG A 20 -12.08 14.79 19.29
C ARG A 20 -10.88 14.73 20.22
N MET A 21 -10.46 15.87 20.71
CA MET A 21 -9.40 15.97 21.71
C MET A 21 -9.87 15.48 23.07
N HIS A 22 -9.41 14.30 23.48
CA HIS A 22 -9.42 13.86 24.87
C HIS A 22 -7.98 13.91 25.41
N PRO A 23 -7.72 14.53 26.57
CA PRO A 23 -6.37 14.66 27.10
C PRO A 23 -5.97 13.43 27.90
N GLN A 24 -5.48 12.34 27.31
CA GLN A 24 -4.89 11.24 28.08
C GLN A 24 -4.35 10.08 27.20
N LYS A 25 -3.62 10.23 26.25
CA LYS A 25 -2.67 9.32 25.59
C LYS A 25 -2.47 9.80 24.16
N LYS A 26 -1.22 10.03 23.76
CA LYS A 26 -0.96 10.30 22.34
C LYS A 26 -1.47 9.10 21.56
N PRO A 27 -2.35 9.30 20.56
CA PRO A 27 -2.82 8.19 19.75
C PRO A 27 -1.61 7.48 19.13
N GLU A 28 -1.59 6.17 19.28
CA GLU A 28 -0.53 5.32 18.76
C GLU A 28 -0.75 5.09 17.27
N LEU A 29 0.32 5.07 16.48
CA LEU A 29 0.22 4.73 15.07
C LEU A 29 0.32 3.21 14.90
N ILE A 30 -0.65 2.62 14.22
CA ILE A 30 -0.67 1.20 13.86
C ILE A 30 -0.44 1.10 12.35
N LEU A 31 0.62 0.40 11.95
CA LEU A 31 0.87 0.09 10.54
C LEU A 31 0.14 -1.19 10.16
N ALA A 32 -0.89 -1.07 9.33
CA ALA A 32 -1.69 -2.19 8.81
C ALA A 32 -0.96 -2.93 7.65
N SER A 33 0.32 -3.25 7.83
CA SER A 33 1.15 -3.87 6.79
C SER A 33 2.30 -4.65 7.39
N SER A 34 2.57 -5.84 6.84
CA SER A 34 3.75 -6.65 7.18
C SER A 34 5.01 -6.25 6.37
N SER A 35 4.92 -5.29 5.45
CA SER A 35 6.02 -4.91 4.57
C SER A 35 7.23 -4.39 5.35
N PRO A 36 8.41 -5.05 5.27
CA PRO A 36 9.63 -4.57 5.93
C PRO A 36 10.03 -3.16 5.46
N ARG A 37 9.88 -2.87 4.17
CA ARG A 37 10.24 -1.58 3.57
C ARG A 37 9.40 -0.43 4.15
N ARG A 38 8.11 -0.64 4.38
CA ARG A 38 7.25 0.38 5.01
C ARG A 38 7.61 0.60 6.47
N GLN A 39 7.97 -0.46 7.18
CA GLN A 39 8.47 -0.36 8.56
C GLN A 39 9.80 0.41 8.62
N GLU A 40 10.72 0.16 7.69
CA GLU A 40 11.98 0.92 7.58
C GLU A 40 11.72 2.40 7.37
N LEU A 41 10.87 2.77 6.40
CA LEU A 41 10.53 4.17 6.12
C LEU A 41 9.97 4.90 7.36
N LEU A 42 9.07 4.27 8.12
CA LEU A 42 8.54 4.88 9.34
C LEU A 42 9.61 5.02 10.43
N ARG A 43 10.54 4.06 10.54
CA ARG A 43 11.68 4.15 11.47
C ARG A 43 12.65 5.26 11.06
N GLU A 44 12.96 5.39 9.78
CA GLU A 44 13.85 6.43 9.24
C GLU A 44 13.36 7.85 9.55
N ILE A 45 12.05 8.07 9.51
CA ILE A 45 11.45 9.37 9.84
C ILE A 45 11.16 9.54 11.34
N GLY A 46 11.52 8.55 12.18
CA GLY A 46 11.40 8.63 13.63
C GLY A 46 9.98 8.58 14.19
N ILE A 47 9.00 8.08 13.42
CA ILE A 47 7.63 7.91 13.89
C ILE A 47 7.50 6.58 14.65
N PRO A 48 7.14 6.59 15.95
CA PRO A 48 6.85 5.36 16.69
C PRO A 48 5.56 4.72 16.17
N PHE A 49 5.57 3.41 15.95
CA PHE A 49 4.42 2.65 15.48
C PHE A 49 4.44 1.22 15.98
N GLN A 50 3.27 0.59 15.98
CA GLN A 50 3.13 -0.86 16.09
C GLN A 50 2.76 -1.45 14.73
N VAL A 51 3.03 -2.73 14.53
CA VAL A 51 2.66 -3.48 13.32
C VAL A 51 1.50 -4.41 13.62
N HIS A 52 0.43 -4.29 12.84
CA HIS A 52 -0.66 -5.26 12.80
C HIS A 52 -1.02 -5.52 11.34
N ALA A 53 -0.52 -6.63 10.78
CA ALA A 53 -0.76 -6.95 9.38
C ALA A 53 -2.25 -7.21 9.13
N ALA A 54 -2.82 -6.53 8.14
CA ALA A 54 -4.19 -6.78 7.70
C ALA A 54 -4.28 -8.11 6.95
N ASN A 55 -5.31 -8.89 7.25
CA ASN A 55 -5.66 -10.10 6.50
C ASN A 55 -6.95 -9.82 5.72
N ILE A 56 -6.81 -9.43 4.46
CA ILE A 56 -7.92 -9.12 3.56
C ILE A 56 -7.78 -9.90 2.26
N ASN A 57 -8.87 -10.02 1.51
CA ASN A 57 -8.80 -10.50 0.13
C ASN A 57 -8.24 -9.39 -0.77
N GLU A 58 -7.13 -9.66 -1.43
CA GLU A 58 -6.43 -8.74 -2.31
C GLU A 58 -6.78 -8.94 -3.80
N ASP A 59 -7.78 -9.74 -4.14
CA ASP A 59 -8.16 -9.98 -5.53
C ASP A 59 -8.66 -8.70 -6.22
N GLN A 60 -8.26 -8.51 -7.47
CA GLN A 60 -8.76 -7.40 -8.28
C GLN A 60 -10.22 -7.65 -8.70
N ILE A 61 -11.03 -6.61 -8.62
CA ILE A 61 -12.43 -6.66 -9.10
C ILE A 61 -12.43 -6.47 -10.62
N ALA A 62 -13.26 -7.24 -11.32
CA ALA A 62 -13.37 -7.13 -12.78
C ALA A 62 -13.74 -5.71 -13.20
N GLY A 63 -12.96 -5.11 -14.10
CA GLY A 63 -13.15 -3.75 -14.59
C GLY A 63 -12.62 -2.63 -13.67
N GLU A 64 -12.03 -2.97 -12.54
CA GLU A 64 -11.44 -2.00 -11.61
C GLU A 64 -10.15 -1.41 -12.20
N ALA A 65 -10.07 -0.07 -12.25
CA ALA A 65 -8.87 0.62 -12.71
C ALA A 65 -7.71 0.40 -11.72
N PRO A 66 -6.44 0.35 -12.19
CA PRO A 66 -5.29 0.09 -11.33
C PRO A 66 -5.20 0.98 -10.08
N ILE A 67 -5.45 2.27 -10.24
CA ILE A 67 -5.38 3.22 -9.11
C ILE A 67 -6.52 2.98 -8.12
N GLU A 68 -7.73 2.70 -8.58
CA GLU A 68 -8.89 2.38 -7.74
C GLU A 68 -8.64 1.10 -6.94
N TYR A 69 -8.03 0.09 -7.59
CA TYR A 69 -7.61 -1.13 -6.93
C TYR A 69 -6.63 -0.87 -5.78
N ALA A 70 -5.57 -0.10 -6.01
CA ALA A 70 -4.60 0.22 -4.96
C ALA A 70 -5.23 1.03 -3.81
N LEU A 71 -6.09 2.02 -4.12
CA LEU A 71 -6.81 2.81 -3.12
C LEU A 71 -7.76 1.95 -2.29
N ARG A 72 -8.53 1.07 -2.94
CA ARG A 72 -9.42 0.14 -2.24
C ARG A 72 -8.66 -0.77 -1.29
N LEU A 73 -7.54 -1.36 -1.73
CA LEU A 73 -6.74 -2.23 -0.87
C LEU A 73 -6.12 -1.48 0.30
N ALA A 74 -5.58 -0.27 0.08
CA ALA A 74 -5.04 0.55 1.16
C ALA A 74 -6.11 0.84 2.22
N ARG A 75 -7.31 1.25 1.79
CA ARG A 75 -8.46 1.51 2.68
C ARG A 75 -8.89 0.26 3.43
N GLN A 76 -9.13 -0.85 2.74
CA GLN A 76 -9.57 -2.10 3.36
C GLN A 76 -8.55 -2.61 4.40
N LYS A 77 -7.25 -2.46 4.13
CA LYS A 77 -6.20 -2.79 5.11
C LYS A 77 -6.29 -1.91 6.36
N ALA A 78 -6.48 -0.61 6.20
CA ALA A 78 -6.65 0.29 7.33
C ALA A 78 -7.91 -0.03 8.12
N GLU A 79 -9.07 -0.17 7.47
CA GLU A 79 -10.37 -0.44 8.10
C GLU A 79 -10.36 -1.77 8.86
N ALA A 80 -9.83 -2.84 8.26
CA ALA A 80 -9.76 -4.16 8.90
C ALA A 80 -8.99 -4.13 10.23
N VAL A 81 -7.93 -3.33 10.31
CA VAL A 81 -7.12 -3.19 11.52
C VAL A 81 -7.72 -2.18 12.49
N ALA A 82 -8.34 -1.10 12.01
CA ALA A 82 -8.92 -0.05 12.84
C ALA A 82 -9.99 -0.56 13.81
N THR A 83 -10.71 -1.61 13.44
CA THR A 83 -11.69 -2.26 14.32
C THR A 83 -11.10 -2.76 15.64
N HIS A 84 -9.79 -3.08 15.66
CA HIS A 84 -9.07 -3.56 16.83
C HIS A 84 -8.42 -2.42 17.65
N TYR A 85 -8.34 -1.22 17.08
CA TYR A 85 -7.62 -0.08 17.64
C TYR A 85 -8.44 1.23 17.56
N PRO A 86 -9.60 1.32 18.24
CA PRO A 86 -10.55 2.42 18.09
C PRO A 86 -10.00 3.79 18.51
N GLU A 87 -8.94 3.81 19.35
CA GLU A 87 -8.32 5.03 19.87
C GLU A 87 -6.97 5.36 19.19
N SER A 88 -6.61 4.62 18.11
CA SER A 88 -5.31 4.74 17.44
C SER A 88 -5.48 5.26 16.01
N TYR A 89 -4.41 5.83 15.47
CA TYR A 89 -4.31 6.06 14.03
C TYR A 89 -3.90 4.76 13.34
N VAL A 90 -4.55 4.41 12.26
CA VAL A 90 -4.21 3.20 11.49
C VAL A 90 -3.78 3.61 10.09
N LEU A 91 -2.60 3.16 9.69
CA LEU A 91 -2.02 3.41 8.38
C LEU A 91 -2.11 2.16 7.52
N GLY A 92 -2.99 2.17 6.55
CA GLY A 92 -3.05 1.19 5.47
C GLY A 92 -2.29 1.67 4.24
N ALA A 93 -1.65 0.77 3.52
CA ALA A 93 -1.01 1.11 2.26
C ALA A 93 -1.00 -0.07 1.30
N ASP A 94 -1.06 0.24 0.00
CA ASP A 94 -0.87 -0.75 -1.05
C ASP A 94 0.02 -0.20 -2.16
N THR A 95 0.82 -1.08 -2.78
CA THR A 95 1.74 -0.73 -3.88
C THR A 95 1.55 -1.75 -4.99
N ILE A 96 1.30 -1.27 -6.19
CA ILE A 96 1.11 -2.10 -7.37
C ILE A 96 2.11 -1.74 -8.46
N VAL A 97 2.34 -2.66 -9.39
CA VAL A 97 3.10 -2.41 -10.61
C VAL A 97 2.13 -2.42 -11.78
N VAL A 98 2.15 -1.37 -12.59
CA VAL A 98 1.26 -1.21 -13.75
C VAL A 98 2.08 -1.12 -15.03
N LEU A 99 1.80 -2.00 -15.97
CA LEU A 99 2.39 -1.99 -17.30
C LEU A 99 1.27 -1.93 -18.35
N ASN A 100 1.29 -0.92 -19.20
CA ASN A 100 0.28 -0.70 -20.26
C ASN A 100 -1.18 -0.70 -19.74
N GLY A 101 -1.40 -0.20 -18.53
CA GLY A 101 -2.72 -0.14 -17.89
C GLY A 101 -3.14 -1.43 -17.17
N GLU A 102 -2.32 -2.47 -17.20
CA GLU A 102 -2.59 -3.73 -16.50
C GLU A 102 -1.76 -3.85 -15.22
N VAL A 103 -2.39 -4.36 -14.15
CA VAL A 103 -1.72 -4.61 -12.87
C VAL A 103 -0.95 -5.92 -12.96
N LEU A 104 0.35 -5.86 -12.68
CA LEU A 104 1.16 -7.05 -12.45
C LEU A 104 1.11 -7.42 -10.96
N GLY A 105 0.47 -8.54 -10.66
CA GLY A 105 0.36 -9.07 -9.30
C GLY A 105 1.68 -9.64 -8.76
N LYS A 106 1.59 -10.33 -7.62
CA LYS A 106 2.73 -11.08 -7.08
C LYS A 106 3.02 -12.29 -7.96
N PRO A 107 4.29 -12.59 -8.27
CA PRO A 107 4.62 -13.79 -9.05
C PRO A 107 4.22 -15.05 -8.28
N LYS A 108 3.67 -16.01 -9.01
CA LYS A 108 3.24 -17.31 -8.44
C LYS A 108 4.40 -18.22 -8.11
N ASP A 109 5.46 -18.13 -8.91
CA ASP A 109 6.69 -18.93 -8.80
C ASP A 109 7.87 -18.23 -9.46
N HIS A 110 9.04 -18.87 -9.47
CA HIS A 110 10.26 -18.33 -10.08
C HIS A 110 10.12 -18.15 -11.60
N ALA A 111 9.40 -19.02 -12.30
CA ALA A 111 9.18 -18.91 -13.73
C ALA A 111 8.31 -17.70 -14.06
N ASP A 112 7.26 -17.48 -13.29
CA ASP A 112 6.37 -16.32 -13.40
C ASP A 112 7.11 -15.01 -13.05
N ALA A 113 7.96 -15.01 -12.03
CA ALA A 113 8.82 -13.87 -11.72
C ALA A 113 9.75 -13.51 -12.89
N ALA A 114 10.39 -14.52 -13.49
CA ALA A 114 11.24 -14.32 -14.66
C ALA A 114 10.44 -13.80 -15.87
N ARG A 115 9.22 -14.28 -16.07
CA ARG A 115 8.30 -13.79 -17.11
C ARG A 115 7.97 -12.31 -16.88
N MET A 116 7.59 -11.94 -15.66
CA MET A 116 7.27 -10.55 -15.30
C MET A 116 8.46 -9.62 -15.50
N LEU A 117 9.65 -10.02 -15.09
CA LEU A 117 10.87 -9.23 -15.29
C LEU A 117 11.18 -9.00 -16.77
N ARG A 118 10.95 -10.01 -17.63
CA ARG A 118 11.10 -9.85 -19.09
C ARG A 118 10.07 -8.88 -19.66
N LEU A 119 8.83 -8.91 -19.18
CA LEU A 119 7.79 -7.95 -19.58
C LEU A 119 8.13 -6.51 -19.21
N LEU A 120 8.72 -6.31 -18.04
CA LEU A 120 9.11 -4.98 -17.55
C LEU A 120 10.40 -4.47 -18.22
N SER A 121 11.26 -5.38 -18.68
CA SER A 121 12.55 -5.04 -19.28
C SER A 121 12.37 -4.25 -20.57
N GLY A 122 12.99 -3.08 -20.65
CA GLY A 122 12.89 -2.20 -21.82
C GLY A 122 11.59 -1.41 -21.95
N HIS A 123 10.64 -1.58 -21.01
CA HIS A 123 9.37 -0.86 -21.01
C HIS A 123 9.28 0.13 -19.84
N CYS A 124 8.61 1.25 -20.07
CA CYS A 124 8.23 2.16 -18.99
C CYS A 124 7.01 1.57 -18.25
N HIS A 125 7.08 1.51 -16.94
CA HIS A 125 5.98 1.06 -16.10
C HIS A 125 5.79 1.99 -14.91
N GLU A 126 4.63 1.94 -14.29
CA GLU A 126 4.28 2.75 -13.13
C GLU A 126 4.27 1.87 -11.86
N VAL A 127 4.66 2.47 -10.74
CA VAL A 127 4.60 1.83 -9.42
C VAL A 127 3.87 2.76 -8.46
N PRO A 128 2.53 2.83 -8.56
CA PRO A 128 1.74 3.64 -7.65
C PRO A 128 1.66 3.02 -6.26
N THR A 129 1.73 3.88 -5.24
CA THR A 129 1.47 3.53 -3.85
C THR A 129 0.26 4.33 -3.38
N ALA A 130 -0.76 3.65 -2.91
CA ALA A 130 -1.91 4.21 -2.23
C ALA A 130 -1.72 4.14 -0.71
N VAL A 131 -2.22 5.15 -0.01
CA VAL A 131 -2.15 5.27 1.46
C VAL A 131 -3.52 5.71 1.99
N SER A 132 -3.94 5.10 3.07
CA SER A 132 -5.18 5.40 3.79
C SER A 132 -4.94 5.45 5.29
#